data_f56ad7561ca053439b6b22180c4d425d
#
_entry.id   f56ad7561ca053439b6b22180c4d425d
#
_cell.length_a   1.000
_cell.length_b   1.000
_cell.length_c   1.000
_cell.angle_alpha   90.00
_cell.angle_beta   90.00
_cell.angle_gamma   90.00
#
_symmetry.space_group_name_H-M   'P 1'
#
loop_
_entity.id
_entity.type
_entity.pdbx_description
1 polymer ?
#
loop_
_entity_poly.entity_id
_entity_poly.type
_entity_poly.pdbx_seq_one_letter_code
_entity_poly.pdbx_strand_id
1 'polypeptide(L)' 'MDQDKWLTIDELADYLKMGRTKLYRMAQKADMPASKVGNQWRFDREEIDVWMKSQRPAAASRNSKGISQ' A
#
# COMPACT_ATOMS: atom_id res chain seq x y z
N MET A 1 -10.17 18.41 7.38
CA MET A 1 -10.00 17.96 7.32
C MET A 1 -9.84 17.49 6.84
N ASP A 2 -9.89 17.42 6.65
CA ASP A 2 -9.60 17.07 6.30
C ASP A 2 -9.00 16.11 5.73
N GLN A 3 -8.39 15.65 6.07
CA GLN A 3 -7.67 14.56 5.57
C GLN A 3 -8.42 13.34 5.73
N ASP A 4 -8.64 12.65 4.70
CA ASP A 4 -9.39 11.43 4.74
C ASP A 4 -8.51 10.33 5.26
N LYS A 5 -8.90 9.74 6.37
CA LYS A 5 -8.21 8.60 6.90
C LYS A 5 -8.40 7.38 6.00
N TRP A 6 -9.59 7.25 5.43
CA TRP A 6 -9.93 6.11 4.58
C TRP A 6 -9.89 6.49 3.12
N LEU A 7 -9.10 5.75 2.35
CA LEU A 7 -8.92 6.02 0.93
C LEU A 7 -9.72 5.02 0.10
N THR A 8 -10.27 5.51 -1.00
CA THR A 8 -10.85 4.63 -2.00
C THR A 8 -9.72 4.03 -2.84
N ILE A 9 -10.07 3.04 -3.68
CA ILE A 9 -9.05 2.43 -4.55
C ILE A 9 -8.47 3.49 -5.51
N ASP A 10 -9.29 4.40 -5.99
CA ASP A 10 -8.82 5.45 -6.89
C ASP A 10 -7.87 6.39 -6.18
N GLU A 11 -8.23 6.76 -4.95
CA GLU A 11 -7.38 7.65 -4.17
C GLU A 11 -6.07 6.99 -3.82
N LEU A 12 -6.13 5.70 -3.49
CA LEU A 12 -4.92 4.96 -3.17
C LEU A 12 -4.01 4.83 -4.37
N ALA A 13 -4.59 4.59 -5.54
CA ALA A 13 -3.80 4.48 -6.77
C ALA A 13 -3.04 5.77 -7.02
N ASP A 14 -3.70 6.88 -6.80
CA ASP A 14 -3.08 8.18 -6.99
C ASP A 14 -2.00 8.43 -5.92
N TYR A 15 -2.30 8.06 -4.69
CA TYR A 15 -1.40 8.27 -3.58
C TYR A 15 -0.11 7.46 -3.74
N LEU A 16 -0.24 6.21 -4.15
CA LEU A 16 0.91 5.33 -4.30
C LEU A 16 1.51 5.35 -5.71
N LYS A 17 0.86 6.04 -6.64
CA LYS A 17 1.29 6.07 -8.03
C LYS A 17 1.35 4.69 -8.63
N MET A 18 0.31 3.90 -8.38
CA MET A 18 0.19 2.54 -8.87
C MET A 18 -1.12 2.34 -9.60
N GLY A 19 -1.15 1.36 -10.48
CA GLY A 19 -2.37 1.07 -11.21
C GLY A 19 -3.44 0.45 -10.32
N ARG A 20 -4.70 0.80 -10.58
CA ARG A 20 -5.82 0.28 -9.79
C ARG A 20 -5.93 -1.22 -9.87
N THR A 21 -5.73 -1.79 -11.05
CA THR A 21 -5.85 -3.23 -11.23
C THR A 21 -4.89 -3.97 -10.33
N LYS A 22 -3.66 -3.49 -10.25
CA LYS A 22 -2.67 -4.12 -9.40
C LYS A 22 -3.06 -4.02 -7.94
N LEU A 23 -3.51 -2.84 -7.52
CA LEU A 23 -3.92 -2.63 -6.13
C LEU A 23 -5.12 -3.49 -5.77
N TYR A 24 -6.06 -3.59 -6.68
CA TYR A 24 -7.25 -4.40 -6.47
C TYR A 24 -6.86 -5.84 -6.22
N ARG A 25 -5.95 -6.34 -7.06
CA ARG A 25 -5.47 -7.72 -6.93
C ARG A 25 -4.76 -7.93 -5.60
N MET A 26 -3.92 -6.98 -5.21
CA MET A 26 -3.21 -7.08 -3.95
C MET A 26 -4.17 -7.06 -2.76
N ALA A 27 -5.20 -6.24 -2.84
CA ALA A 27 -6.19 -6.18 -1.77
C ALA A 27 -6.93 -7.51 -1.65
N GLN A 28 -7.28 -8.11 -2.78
CA GLN A 28 -8.00 -9.39 -2.78
C GLN A 28 -7.15 -10.51 -2.21
N LYS A 29 -5.83 -10.43 -2.41
CA LYS A 29 -4.92 -11.44 -1.88
C LYS A 29 -4.48 -11.15 -0.46
N ALA A 30 -4.94 -10.04 0.10
CA ALA A 30 -4.53 -9.59 1.42
C ALA A 30 -3.02 -9.36 1.52
N ASP A 31 -2.44 -8.91 0.41
CA ASP A 31 -1.02 -8.58 0.37
C ASP A 31 -0.74 -7.18 0.88
N MET A 32 -1.79 -6.46 1.21
CA MET A 32 -1.66 -5.11 1.74
C MET A 32 -2.81 -4.86 2.71
N PRO A 33 -2.67 -3.89 3.62
CA PRO A 33 -3.78 -3.56 4.53
C PRO A 33 -4.96 -3.04 3.72
N ALA A 34 -6.08 -3.72 3.83
CA ALA A 34 -7.29 -3.33 3.10
C ALA A 34 -8.50 -3.80 3.87
N SER A 35 -9.56 -3.02 3.80
CA SER A 35 -10.82 -3.37 4.44
C SER A 35 -11.90 -3.37 3.37
N LYS A 36 -12.73 -4.38 3.38
CA LYS A 36 -13.83 -4.44 2.44
C LYS A 36 -15.13 -4.18 3.17
N VAL A 37 -15.81 -3.12 2.79
CA VAL A 37 -17.07 -2.75 3.41
C VAL A 37 -18.14 -2.81 2.33
N GLY A 38 -19.03 -3.78 2.48
CA GLY A 38 -19.99 -4.04 1.41
C GLY A 38 -19.24 -4.50 0.17
N ASN A 39 -19.42 -3.78 -0.91
CA ASN A 39 -18.75 -4.13 -2.16
C ASN A 39 -17.57 -3.20 -2.47
N GLN A 40 -17.14 -2.43 -1.48
CA GLN A 40 -16.14 -1.41 -1.73
C GLN A 40 -14.93 -1.61 -0.85
N TRP A 41 -13.75 -1.41 -1.45
CA TRP A 41 -12.51 -1.46 -0.72
C TRP A 41 -12.19 -0.10 -0.12
N ARG A 42 -11.67 -0.14 1.10
CA ARG A 42 -11.20 1.06 1.78
C ARG A 42 -9.84 0.78 2.38
N PHE A 43 -9.01 1.79 2.43
CA PHE A 43 -7.64 1.63 2.89
C PHE A 43 -7.34 2.69 3.94
N ASP A 44 -6.83 2.25 5.08
CA ASP A 44 -6.45 3.15 6.16
C ASP A 44 -5.11 3.78 5.77
N ARG A 45 -5.10 5.09 5.62
CA ARG A 45 -3.91 5.78 5.16
C ARG A 45 -2.69 5.52 6.05
N GLU A 46 -2.90 5.51 7.35
CA GLU A 46 -1.78 5.27 8.26
C GLU A 46 -1.24 3.86 8.13
N GLU A 47 -2.14 2.89 7.97
CA GLU A 47 -1.70 1.51 7.77
C GLU A 47 -0.96 1.35 6.46
N ILE A 48 -1.42 2.05 5.44
CA ILE A 48 -0.74 2.01 4.15
C ILE A 48 0.66 2.59 4.27
N ASP A 49 0.81 3.68 5.00
CA ASP A 49 2.13 4.28 5.18
C ASP A 49 3.08 3.32 5.88
N VAL A 50 2.60 2.65 6.93
CA VAL A 50 3.42 1.67 7.64
C VAL A 50 3.77 0.51 6.71
N TRP A 51 2.78 0.03 5.96
CA TRP A 51 2.99 -1.07 5.04
C TRP A 51 4.01 -0.72 3.97
N MET A 52 3.93 0.49 3.44
CA MET A 52 4.88 0.93 2.43
C MET A 52 6.30 0.91 2.97
N LYS A 53 6.47 1.35 4.20
CA LYS A 53 7.79 1.35 4.79
C LYS A 53 8.31 -0.06 4.99
N SER A 54 7.42 -1.00 5.25
CA SER A 54 7.81 -2.38 5.45
C SER A 54 8.23 -3.07 4.14
N GLN A 55 7.95 -2.43 3.00
CA GLN A 55 8.30 -3.01 1.71
C GLN A 55 9.72 -2.69 1.29
N ARG A 56 10.47 -2.00 2.13
CA ARG A 56 11.85 -1.70 1.80
C ARG A 56 12.65 -3.00 1.71
N PRO A 57 13.49 -3.15 0.69
CA PRO A 57 14.31 -4.35 0.59
C PRO A 57 15.22 -4.47 1.79
N ALA A 58 15.30 -5.66 2.34
CA ALA A 58 16.17 -5.89 3.50
C ALA A 58 17.63 -5.62 3.14
N ALA A 59 18.02 -5.99 1.94
CA ALA A 59 19.39 -5.77 1.51
C ALA A 59 19.73 -4.29 1.49
N ALA A 60 18.76 -3.47 1.19
CA ALA A 60 19.00 -2.05 1.17
C ALA A 60 19.25 -1.49 2.56
N SER A 61 18.75 -2.19 3.52
CA SER A 61 18.90 -1.70 4.88
C SER A 61 20.25 -2.00 5.45
N ARG A 62 21.00 -2.77 4.73
CA ARG A 62 22.30 -3.10 5.15
C ARG A 62 23.19 -3.32 4.03
N ASN A 63 22.91 -3.49 3.57
CA ASN A 63 23.56 -3.73 2.81
C ASN A 63 23.91 -3.65 1.94
N SER A 64 23.91 -3.59 1.91
CA SER A 64 24.18 -3.80 1.18
C SER A 64 24.53 -3.97 0.48
N LYS A 65 24.66 -4.02 0.49
CA LYS A 65 25.00 -4.47 -0.18
C LYS A 65 25.00 -4.60 -1.01
N GLY A 66 24.87 -4.59 -1.03
CA GLY A 66 24.92 -4.97 -1.74
C GLY A 66 24.68 -4.92 -2.39
N ILE A 67 24.59 -4.88 -2.55
CA ILE A 67 24.35 -5.11 -3.10
C ILE A 67 23.90 -5.05 -3.74
N SER A 68 23.76 -4.99 -3.84
CA SER A 68 23.33 -5.26 -4.34
C SER A 68 22.91 -5.20 -4.90
N GLN A 69 22.82 -5.11 -4.92
CA GLN A 69 22.53 -5.41 -5.39
C GLN A 69 22.33 -5.42 -5.82
#